data_5499858f883cd824592dada5c24e2b5f
#
_entry.id   5499858f883cd824592dada5c24e2b5f
#
_cell.length_a   1.000
_cell.length_b   1.000
_cell.length_c   1.000
_cell.angle_alpha   90.00
_cell.angle_beta   90.00
_cell.angle_gamma   90.00
#
_symmetry.space_group_name_H-M   'P 1'
#
loop_
_entity.id
_entity.type
_entity.pdbx_description
1 polymer ?
#
loop_
_entity_poly.entity_id
_entity_poly.type
_entity_poly.pdbx_seq_one_letter_code
_entity_poly.pdbx_strand_id
1 'polypeptide(L)'
;MGNILVADDDAAIRTVLNQALSRAGYAVRLTSNAATLWRWISQGEGDLVITDVVMPDENAFDLLPRIKRARPDLPVVVMSAQNTFMTAIRASERGAYEYLPKPFDLKELIGIVGRALAEPKSRRKEPSAEPPGENIPLIGRAPAMQEIYRVLARLMQTDLTVMIAGESGTGKELVARALHDYGKRRNGPFIAINMAAIPRELIEAELFGHEKGSFTGAQARSAGRFEQAEGGTLFLDEIGDMPMEAQTRLLRVLQQGEYTTVGGRTAIKTDVRIIAASNKDLRILINQGLFREDLFFRLNVVPIRLPALRERSEDIPDLIRHFMALGEKDGLPPKRIEPAALDLLKRYRWPGNVRELENLVRRLAALYPQESIAESIIEAELDQPPINSSVGDGAGEETLQAAVERHLVDYFRDFGEDLPPPGLYHRILREVENPLISAALASTRGNQIKAAELLGVNRNTLRKKIRELDIQIIRSAR
;
A
#
# COMPACT_ATOMS: atom_id res chain seq x y z
N MET A 1 20.96 19.09 32.09
CA MET A 1 20.76 17.65 32.00
C MET A 1 19.25 17.38 32.16
N GLY A 2 18.61 16.70 31.21
CA GLY A 2 17.17 16.42 31.31
C GLY A 2 16.89 15.31 32.31
N ASN A 3 15.84 15.47 33.11
CA ASN A 3 15.35 14.46 34.05
C ASN A 3 14.21 13.65 33.41
N ILE A 4 14.41 12.33 33.23
CA ILE A 4 13.48 11.43 32.56
C ILE A 4 12.79 10.54 33.57
N LEU A 5 11.47 10.53 33.55
CA LEU A 5 10.65 9.61 34.35
C LEU A 5 10.29 8.39 33.51
N VAL A 6 10.61 7.19 33.98
CA VAL A 6 10.33 5.93 33.29
C VAL A 6 9.39 5.08 34.13
N ALA A 7 8.29 4.63 33.54
CA ALA A 7 7.33 3.72 34.14
C ALA A 7 7.14 2.49 33.25
N ASP A 8 7.43 1.31 33.79
CA ASP A 8 7.27 0.02 33.12
C ASP A 8 7.16 -1.05 34.19
N ASP A 9 6.31 -2.05 34.08
CA ASP A 9 6.13 -3.12 35.07
C ASP A 9 7.27 -4.15 34.99
N ASP A 10 7.93 -4.28 33.83
CA ASP A 10 9.06 -5.19 33.61
C ASP A 10 10.37 -4.60 34.18
N ALA A 11 10.93 -5.27 35.20
CA ALA A 11 12.19 -4.88 35.82
C ALA A 11 13.39 -4.94 34.86
N ALA A 12 13.40 -5.89 33.91
CA ALA A 12 14.48 -6.00 32.92
C ALA A 12 14.48 -4.81 31.98
N ILE A 13 13.31 -4.41 31.50
CA ILE A 13 13.15 -3.23 30.61
C ILE A 13 13.56 -1.96 31.34
N ARG A 14 13.12 -1.77 32.61
CA ARG A 14 13.55 -0.62 33.43
C ARG A 14 15.06 -0.55 33.58
N THR A 15 15.73 -1.69 33.81
CA THR A 15 17.19 -1.76 33.93
C THR A 15 17.89 -1.37 32.64
N VAL A 16 17.43 -1.88 31.48
CA VAL A 16 17.99 -1.58 30.18
C VAL A 16 17.81 -0.10 29.82
N LEU A 17 16.63 0.45 30.07
CA LEU A 17 16.33 1.87 29.84
C LEU A 17 17.18 2.78 30.71
N ASN A 18 17.33 2.44 31.99
CA ASN A 18 18.20 3.19 32.92
C ASN A 18 19.65 3.25 32.43
N GLN A 19 20.20 2.10 32.03
CA GLN A 19 21.58 2.04 31.55
C GLN A 19 21.78 2.84 30.26
N ALA A 20 20.84 2.70 29.30
CA ALA A 20 20.93 3.37 28.00
C ALA A 20 20.83 4.90 28.16
N LEU A 21 19.83 5.38 28.90
CA LEU A 21 19.58 6.81 29.08
C LEU A 21 20.65 7.47 29.97
N SER A 22 21.11 6.79 31.01
CA SER A 22 22.21 7.31 31.85
C SER A 22 23.53 7.40 31.09
N ARG A 23 23.83 6.43 30.21
CA ARG A 23 25.02 6.51 29.32
C ARG A 23 24.91 7.67 28.31
N ALA A 24 23.68 8.04 27.92
CA ALA A 24 23.43 9.18 27.07
C ALA A 24 23.44 10.53 27.82
N GLY A 25 23.71 10.54 29.14
CA GLY A 25 23.85 11.74 29.95
C GLY A 25 22.56 12.28 30.57
N TYR A 26 21.49 11.48 30.64
CA TYR A 26 20.22 11.88 31.26
C TYR A 26 20.12 11.37 32.70
N ALA A 27 19.47 12.15 33.59
CA ALA A 27 19.07 11.69 34.91
C ALA A 27 17.76 10.88 34.77
N VAL A 28 17.70 9.68 35.35
CA VAL A 28 16.55 8.77 35.17
C VAL A 28 15.96 8.40 36.54
N ARG A 29 14.62 8.50 36.63
CA ARG A 29 13.84 7.95 37.75
C ARG A 29 12.95 6.85 37.26
N LEU A 30 12.93 5.72 37.95
CA LEU A 30 12.21 4.50 37.55
C LEU A 30 11.06 4.21 38.51
N THR A 31 9.93 3.77 37.96
CA THR A 31 8.81 3.22 38.72
C THR A 31 8.20 2.02 38.00
N SER A 32 7.48 1.17 38.74
CA SER A 32 6.75 0.04 38.20
C SER A 32 5.23 0.28 38.10
N ASN A 33 4.74 1.47 38.50
CA ASN A 33 3.30 1.77 38.52
C ASN A 33 2.97 3.22 38.13
N ALA A 34 1.76 3.43 37.67
CA ALA A 34 1.25 4.71 37.24
C ALA A 34 1.03 5.69 38.38
N ALA A 35 0.61 5.22 39.56
CA ALA A 35 0.33 6.07 40.71
C ALA A 35 1.58 6.83 41.17
N THR A 36 2.73 6.15 41.21
CA THR A 36 4.02 6.81 41.55
C THR A 36 4.46 7.76 40.46
N LEU A 37 4.31 7.38 39.21
CA LEU A 37 4.61 8.25 38.06
C LEU A 37 3.75 9.53 38.13
N TRP A 38 2.45 9.40 38.36
CA TRP A 38 1.53 10.53 38.51
C TRP A 38 1.92 11.47 39.64
N ARG A 39 2.31 10.91 40.80
CA ARG A 39 2.76 11.70 41.93
C ARG A 39 3.97 12.57 41.59
N TRP A 40 4.97 12.03 40.91
CA TRP A 40 6.15 12.81 40.49
C TRP A 40 5.78 13.91 39.48
N ILE A 41 4.93 13.59 38.49
CA ILE A 41 4.46 14.57 37.51
C ILE A 41 3.68 15.70 38.17
N SER A 42 2.80 15.40 39.13
CA SER A 42 1.99 16.40 39.86
C SER A 42 2.84 17.28 40.78
N GLN A 43 4.01 16.80 41.24
CA GLN A 43 5.00 17.56 41.97
C GLN A 43 5.89 18.43 41.07
N GLY A 44 5.67 18.42 39.76
CA GLY A 44 6.45 19.20 38.80
C GLY A 44 7.76 18.53 38.33
N GLU A 45 8.00 17.27 38.74
CA GLU A 45 9.23 16.56 38.38
C GLU A 45 9.21 16.05 36.93
N GLY A 46 10.40 15.85 36.38
CA GLY A 46 10.65 15.29 35.04
C GLY A 46 10.50 16.32 33.90
N ASP A 47 11.37 16.21 32.93
CA ASP A 47 11.37 16.99 31.68
C ASP A 47 10.80 16.16 30.51
N LEU A 48 10.75 14.81 30.67
CA LEU A 48 10.19 13.86 29.73
C LEU A 48 9.71 12.63 30.47
N VAL A 49 8.62 12.02 30.00
CA VAL A 49 8.07 10.75 30.51
C VAL A 49 8.18 9.68 29.45
N ILE A 50 8.61 8.48 29.89
CA ILE A 50 8.53 7.23 29.09
C ILE A 50 7.66 6.27 29.89
N THR A 51 6.56 5.79 29.32
CA THR A 51 5.63 4.91 30.03
C THR A 51 5.17 3.73 29.20
N ASP A 52 5.04 2.55 29.81
CA ASP A 52 4.32 1.45 29.17
C ASP A 52 2.81 1.77 29.11
N VAL A 53 2.13 1.22 28.11
CA VAL A 53 0.67 1.29 27.97
C VAL A 53 -0.02 0.51 29.06
N VAL A 54 0.44 -0.71 29.34
CA VAL A 54 -0.19 -1.61 30.32
C VAL A 54 0.63 -1.61 31.59
N MET A 55 0.09 -0.99 32.63
CA MET A 55 0.68 -1.04 33.97
C MET A 55 -0.29 -1.71 34.97
N PRO A 56 0.20 -2.29 36.08
CA PRO A 56 -0.65 -3.08 37.00
C PRO A 56 -1.83 -2.32 37.58
N ASP A 57 -1.69 -1.00 37.76
CA ASP A 57 -2.63 -0.13 38.48
C ASP A 57 -3.50 0.73 37.58
N GLU A 58 -2.99 1.20 36.43
CA GLU A 58 -3.75 2.07 35.51
C GLU A 58 -3.16 1.97 34.09
N ASN A 59 -4.02 2.11 33.06
CA ASN A 59 -3.56 2.15 31.68
C ASN A 59 -3.00 3.54 31.35
N ALA A 60 -1.86 3.62 30.65
CA ALA A 60 -1.23 4.88 30.28
C ALA A 60 -2.16 5.75 29.41
N PHE A 61 -3.07 5.15 28.64
CA PHE A 61 -4.02 5.91 27.87
C PHE A 61 -5.03 6.70 28.73
N ASP A 62 -5.33 6.27 29.93
CA ASP A 62 -6.17 6.99 30.87
C ASP A 62 -5.37 8.03 31.67
N LEU A 63 -4.10 7.76 31.90
CA LEU A 63 -3.17 8.67 32.56
C LEU A 63 -2.75 9.84 31.65
N LEU A 64 -2.56 9.64 30.35
CA LEU A 64 -2.11 10.65 29.39
C LEU A 64 -2.93 11.94 29.38
N PRO A 65 -4.29 11.92 29.30
CA PRO A 65 -5.09 13.13 29.35
C PRO A 65 -4.94 13.89 30.66
N ARG A 66 -4.73 13.18 31.77
CA ARG A 66 -4.49 13.79 33.09
C ARG A 66 -3.12 14.50 33.14
N ILE A 67 -2.09 13.86 32.58
CA ILE A 67 -0.76 14.45 32.44
C ILE A 67 -0.84 15.74 31.62
N LYS A 68 -1.52 15.68 30.46
CA LYS A 68 -1.62 16.81 29.54
C LYS A 68 -2.44 17.97 30.10
N ARG A 69 -3.45 17.71 30.93
CA ARG A 69 -4.18 18.78 31.66
C ARG A 69 -3.31 19.45 32.73
N ALA A 70 -2.50 18.67 33.44
CA ALA A 70 -1.64 19.19 34.50
C ALA A 70 -0.37 19.86 33.93
N ARG A 71 0.23 19.29 32.91
CA ARG A 71 1.48 19.73 32.29
C ARG A 71 1.40 19.58 30.76
N PRO A 72 0.76 20.52 30.05
CA PRO A 72 0.56 20.44 28.58
C PRO A 72 1.88 20.26 27.80
N ASP A 73 2.94 20.92 28.26
CA ASP A 73 4.25 20.94 27.61
C ASP A 73 5.12 19.71 27.93
N LEU A 74 4.72 18.80 28.82
CA LEU A 74 5.51 17.64 29.16
C LEU A 74 5.45 16.59 28.04
N PRO A 75 6.56 16.26 27.37
CA PRO A 75 6.57 15.21 26.36
C PRO A 75 6.41 13.85 27.04
N VAL A 76 5.52 13.01 26.48
CA VAL A 76 5.27 11.66 26.94
C VAL A 76 5.51 10.70 25.78
N VAL A 77 6.46 9.80 25.91
CA VAL A 77 6.72 8.69 25.00
C VAL A 77 6.01 7.46 25.55
N VAL A 78 5.16 6.85 24.75
CA VAL A 78 4.38 5.67 25.14
C VAL A 78 4.99 4.43 24.51
N MET A 79 5.31 3.42 25.34
CA MET A 79 5.80 2.11 24.88
C MET A 79 4.67 1.08 24.93
N SER A 80 4.64 0.13 24.00
CA SER A 80 3.65 -0.95 24.04
C SER A 80 4.14 -2.24 23.39
N ALA A 81 3.77 -3.36 23.96
CA ALA A 81 3.88 -4.68 23.35
C ALA A 81 2.72 -4.96 22.36
N GLN A 82 1.61 -4.23 22.45
CA GLN A 82 0.49 -4.30 21.52
C GLN A 82 0.78 -3.42 20.31
N ASN A 83 1.47 -3.97 19.31
CA ASN A 83 1.93 -3.27 18.13
C ASN A 83 0.81 -3.17 17.07
N THR A 84 -0.33 -2.59 17.44
CA THR A 84 -1.45 -2.38 16.52
C THR A 84 -1.53 -0.92 16.06
N PHE A 85 -2.05 -0.71 14.87
CA PHE A 85 -2.33 0.62 14.34
C PHE A 85 -3.18 1.46 15.32
N MET A 86 -4.21 0.84 15.93
CA MET A 86 -5.08 1.51 16.89
C MET A 86 -4.33 1.98 18.15
N THR A 87 -3.34 1.23 18.61
CA THR A 87 -2.51 1.64 19.76
C THR A 87 -1.71 2.90 19.44
N ALA A 88 -1.13 2.98 18.23
CA ALA A 88 -0.39 4.18 17.79
C ALA A 88 -1.31 5.41 17.66
N ILE A 89 -2.51 5.23 17.11
CA ILE A 89 -3.52 6.31 17.01
C ILE A 89 -3.93 6.78 18.39
N ARG A 90 -4.36 5.89 19.27
CA ARG A 90 -4.81 6.23 20.65
C ARG A 90 -3.73 6.98 21.41
N ALA A 91 -2.45 6.60 21.24
CA ALA A 91 -1.34 7.34 21.82
C ALA A 91 -1.28 8.78 21.30
N SER A 92 -1.34 8.96 19.98
CA SER A 92 -1.28 10.27 19.33
C SER A 92 -2.47 11.17 19.68
N GLU A 93 -3.70 10.66 19.61
CA GLU A 93 -4.94 11.39 19.95
C GLU A 93 -4.98 11.85 21.41
N ARG A 94 -4.43 11.04 22.33
CA ARG A 94 -4.36 11.38 23.75
C ARG A 94 -3.16 12.26 24.13
N GLY A 95 -2.40 12.71 23.10
CA GLY A 95 -1.34 13.70 23.24
C GLY A 95 0.02 13.10 23.61
N ALA A 96 0.28 11.83 23.31
CA ALA A 96 1.65 11.32 23.35
C ALA A 96 2.53 12.10 22.37
N TYR A 97 3.76 12.35 22.75
CA TYR A 97 4.77 12.94 21.88
C TYR A 97 5.20 11.94 20.79
N GLU A 98 5.39 10.68 21.20
CA GLU A 98 5.76 9.59 20.31
C GLU A 98 5.24 8.25 20.86
N TYR A 99 4.97 7.31 19.94
CA TYR A 99 4.65 5.93 20.25
C TYR A 99 5.82 5.02 19.85
N LEU A 100 6.24 4.13 20.73
CA LEU A 100 7.37 3.23 20.55
C LEU A 100 6.94 1.76 20.74
N PRO A 101 6.84 0.95 19.67
CA PRO A 101 6.47 -0.46 19.78
C PRO A 101 7.60 -1.28 20.40
N LYS A 102 7.28 -2.23 21.28
CA LYS A 102 8.23 -3.22 21.83
C LYS A 102 8.26 -4.46 20.90
N PRO A 103 9.43 -5.03 20.56
CA PRO A 103 10.78 -4.59 20.91
C PRO A 103 11.25 -3.37 20.07
N PHE A 104 12.07 -2.50 20.66
CA PHE A 104 12.59 -1.29 20.02
C PHE A 104 14.13 -1.20 20.09
N ASP A 105 14.72 -0.42 19.21
CA ASP A 105 16.15 -0.11 19.25
C ASP A 105 16.42 1.02 20.26
N LEU A 106 17.41 0.81 21.15
CA LEU A 106 17.81 1.80 22.13
C LEU A 106 18.37 3.08 21.50
N LYS A 107 18.98 3.00 20.30
CA LYS A 107 19.44 4.18 19.56
C LYS A 107 18.27 5.02 19.10
N GLU A 108 17.20 4.38 18.65
CA GLU A 108 15.96 5.03 18.27
C GLU A 108 15.33 5.77 19.43
N LEU A 109 15.21 5.12 20.59
CA LEU A 109 14.69 5.73 21.83
C LEU A 109 15.50 6.96 22.22
N ILE A 110 16.85 6.87 22.26
CA ILE A 110 17.72 8.02 22.59
C ILE A 110 17.52 9.16 21.61
N GLY A 111 17.36 8.85 20.30
CA GLY A 111 17.06 9.85 19.29
C GLY A 111 15.70 10.56 19.51
N ILE A 112 14.66 9.84 19.90
CA ILE A 112 13.34 10.37 20.24
C ILE A 112 13.46 11.31 21.47
N VAL A 113 14.12 10.85 22.51
CA VAL A 113 14.34 11.63 23.74
C VAL A 113 15.10 12.93 23.45
N GLY A 114 16.16 12.86 22.65
CA GLY A 114 16.94 14.04 22.27
C GLY A 114 16.09 15.08 21.52
N ARG A 115 15.28 14.65 20.55
CA ARG A 115 14.35 15.53 19.81
C ARG A 115 13.28 16.13 20.74
N ALA A 116 12.67 15.31 21.59
CA ALA A 116 11.62 15.75 22.50
C ALA A 116 12.07 16.81 23.51
N LEU A 117 13.32 16.72 23.96
CA LEU A 117 13.91 17.71 24.89
C LEU A 117 14.44 18.95 24.17
N ALA A 118 14.80 18.86 22.88
CA ALA A 118 15.30 19.99 22.09
C ALA A 118 14.19 20.91 21.54
N GLU A 119 12.96 20.42 21.40
CA GLU A 119 11.84 21.20 20.86
C GLU A 119 11.36 22.30 21.83
N PRO A 120 11.18 23.56 21.33
CA PRO A 120 10.65 24.67 22.13
C PRO A 120 9.24 24.38 22.64
N LYS A 121 8.95 24.68 23.90
CA LYS A 121 7.68 24.43 24.60
C LYS A 121 6.46 25.06 23.90
N SER A 122 6.63 26.10 23.07
CA SER A 122 5.56 26.85 22.40
C SER A 122 4.95 26.16 21.16
N ARG A 123 5.49 25.02 20.67
CA ARG A 123 4.98 24.32 19.46
C ARG A 123 4.16 23.07 19.73
N ARG A 124 3.92 22.74 20.99
CA ARG A 124 3.21 21.49 21.38
C ARG A 124 1.71 21.71 21.39
N LYS A 125 0.99 20.98 20.49
CA LYS A 125 -0.44 21.14 20.23
C LYS A 125 -1.31 20.45 21.30
N GLU A 126 -2.52 21.00 21.53
CA GLU A 126 -3.56 20.41 22.36
C GLU A 126 -4.19 19.15 21.72
N PRO A 127 -4.61 18.17 22.53
CA PRO A 127 -5.27 16.97 22.06
C PRO A 127 -6.73 17.24 21.67
N SER A 128 -7.16 16.74 20.53
CA SER A 128 -8.55 16.80 20.06
C SER A 128 -9.33 15.53 20.40
N ALA A 129 -10.68 15.71 20.54
CA ALA A 129 -11.66 14.82 21.14
C ALA A 129 -11.90 13.46 20.47
N GLU A 130 -12.46 12.56 21.27
CA GLU A 130 -13.03 11.22 21.09
C GLU A 130 -12.85 10.43 19.78
N PRO A 131 -12.46 9.12 19.88
CA PRO A 131 -12.20 8.28 18.72
C PRO A 131 -13.49 7.78 18.05
N PRO A 132 -13.54 7.72 16.70
CA PRO A 132 -14.56 6.95 16.01
C PRO A 132 -14.30 5.46 16.14
N GLY A 133 -15.37 4.66 16.05
CA GLY A 133 -15.40 3.23 16.31
C GLY A 133 -14.40 2.36 15.53
N GLU A 134 -14.23 1.19 16.06
CA GLU A 134 -13.26 0.14 15.69
C GLU A 134 -13.50 -0.43 14.29
N ASN A 135 -12.98 0.13 13.19
CA ASN A 135 -13.23 -0.55 11.90
C ASN A 135 -12.25 -0.31 10.75
N ILE A 136 -10.95 -0.08 10.98
CA ILE A 136 -10.00 -0.22 9.88
C ILE A 136 -8.93 -1.27 10.22
N PRO A 137 -8.97 -2.44 9.57
CA PRO A 137 -8.01 -3.51 9.82
C PRO A 137 -6.70 -3.26 9.09
N LEU A 138 -5.93 -2.25 9.49
CA LEU A 138 -4.52 -2.20 9.14
C LEU A 138 -3.78 -3.17 10.06
N ILE A 139 -3.49 -4.36 9.52
CA ILE A 139 -2.87 -5.46 10.25
C ILE A 139 -1.41 -5.56 9.85
N GLY A 140 -0.51 -5.61 10.84
CA GLY A 140 0.90 -5.86 10.65
C GLY A 140 1.72 -5.55 11.91
N ARG A 141 2.64 -6.46 12.23
CA ARG A 141 3.60 -6.32 13.32
C ARG A 141 5.03 -6.14 12.80
N ALA A 142 5.23 -6.39 11.52
CA ALA A 142 6.52 -6.24 10.88
C ALA A 142 7.08 -4.82 11.10
N PRO A 143 8.40 -4.65 11.31
CA PRO A 143 9.01 -3.34 11.57
C PRO A 143 8.67 -2.29 10.51
N ALA A 144 8.60 -2.69 9.24
CA ALA A 144 8.21 -1.81 8.15
C ALA A 144 6.77 -1.26 8.30
N MET A 145 5.83 -2.06 8.80
CA MET A 145 4.46 -1.61 9.07
C MET A 145 4.39 -0.70 10.30
N GLN A 146 5.20 -0.96 11.31
CA GLN A 146 5.28 -0.11 12.51
C GLN A 146 5.79 1.31 12.18
N GLU A 147 6.76 1.42 11.27
CA GLU A 147 7.22 2.71 10.76
C GLU A 147 6.08 3.48 10.06
N ILE A 148 5.32 2.79 9.21
CA ILE A 148 4.16 3.37 8.54
C ILE A 148 3.12 3.85 9.55
N TYR A 149 2.81 3.07 10.59
CA TYR A 149 1.83 3.47 11.62
C TYR A 149 2.26 4.74 12.36
N ARG A 150 3.56 4.89 12.65
CA ARG A 150 4.11 6.12 13.24
C ARG A 150 3.95 7.33 12.32
N VAL A 151 4.26 7.16 11.03
CA VAL A 151 4.09 8.21 10.03
C VAL A 151 2.61 8.60 9.90
N LEU A 152 1.71 7.61 9.80
CA LEU A 152 0.27 7.85 9.71
C LEU A 152 -0.26 8.61 10.93
N ALA A 153 0.10 8.21 12.15
CA ALA A 153 -0.33 8.89 13.37
C ALA A 153 0.05 10.38 13.40
N ARG A 154 1.23 10.75 12.87
CA ARG A 154 1.64 12.15 12.72
C ARG A 154 0.86 12.89 11.64
N LEU A 155 0.56 12.22 10.53
CA LEU A 155 -0.13 12.82 9.38
C LEU A 155 -1.62 13.06 9.61
N MET A 156 -2.25 12.35 10.53
CA MET A 156 -3.65 12.55 10.90
C MET A 156 -3.93 13.96 11.41
N GLN A 157 -2.95 14.60 12.03
CA GLN A 157 -3.04 15.96 12.54
C GLN A 157 -2.72 17.05 11.47
N THR A 158 -2.56 16.66 10.21
CA THR A 158 -2.21 17.57 9.11
C THR A 158 -3.13 17.40 7.92
N ASP A 159 -3.21 18.43 7.06
CA ASP A 159 -3.88 18.36 5.76
C ASP A 159 -2.86 18.26 4.59
N LEU A 160 -1.66 17.79 4.88
CA LEU A 160 -0.62 17.61 3.86
C LEU A 160 -1.05 16.57 2.81
N THR A 161 -0.63 16.81 1.58
CA THR A 161 -0.76 15.83 0.49
C THR A 161 0.13 14.62 0.79
N VAL A 162 -0.44 13.43 0.62
CA VAL A 162 0.26 12.17 0.87
C VAL A 162 0.33 11.37 -0.42
N MET A 163 1.53 10.86 -0.74
CA MET A 163 1.77 9.95 -1.86
C MET A 163 2.04 8.55 -1.34
N ILE A 164 1.17 7.60 -1.68
CA ILE A 164 1.26 6.20 -1.26
C ILE A 164 1.79 5.38 -2.44
N ALA A 165 3.01 4.88 -2.32
CA ALA A 165 3.61 3.97 -3.28
C ALA A 165 3.58 2.53 -2.77
N GLY A 166 3.30 1.58 -3.64
CA GLY A 166 3.30 0.14 -3.31
C GLY A 166 2.65 -0.71 -4.37
N GLU A 167 3.00 -1.97 -4.43
CA GLU A 167 2.46 -2.92 -5.39
C GLU A 167 0.93 -3.04 -5.30
N SER A 168 0.31 -3.57 -6.35
CA SER A 168 -1.13 -3.85 -6.32
C SER A 168 -1.46 -4.84 -5.19
N GLY A 169 -2.59 -4.62 -4.50
CA GLY A 169 -3.03 -5.49 -3.41
C GLY A 169 -2.30 -5.32 -2.08
N THR A 170 -1.43 -4.32 -1.90
CA THR A 170 -0.74 -4.06 -0.61
C THR A 170 -1.60 -3.36 0.44
N GLY A 171 -2.75 -2.77 0.06
CA GLY A 171 -3.67 -2.06 0.96
C GLY A 171 -3.57 -0.53 0.91
N LYS A 172 -3.16 0.07 -0.22
CA LYS A 172 -3.03 1.52 -0.40
C LYS A 172 -4.33 2.28 -0.05
N GLU A 173 -5.49 1.77 -0.48
CA GLU A 173 -6.79 2.37 -0.16
C GLU A 173 -7.10 2.33 1.33
N LEU A 174 -6.77 1.23 2.03
CA LEU A 174 -6.97 1.12 3.48
C LEU A 174 -6.17 2.18 4.24
N VAL A 175 -4.94 2.47 3.79
CA VAL A 175 -4.10 3.55 4.35
C VAL A 175 -4.72 4.93 4.09
N ALA A 176 -5.22 5.18 2.87
CA ALA A 176 -5.87 6.44 2.54
C ALA A 176 -7.15 6.65 3.36
N ARG A 177 -7.95 5.60 3.52
CA ARG A 177 -9.16 5.61 4.35
C ARG A 177 -8.83 5.84 5.83
N ALA A 178 -7.76 5.21 6.35
CA ALA A 178 -7.29 5.46 7.71
C ALA A 178 -6.87 6.92 7.93
N LEU A 179 -6.17 7.53 6.98
CA LEU A 179 -5.79 8.96 7.04
C LEU A 179 -7.00 9.89 7.02
N HIS A 180 -8.11 9.49 6.41
CA HIS A 180 -9.36 10.24 6.43
C HIS A 180 -10.11 10.03 7.75
N ASP A 181 -10.45 8.79 8.11
CA ASP A 181 -11.33 8.44 9.21
C ASP A 181 -10.78 8.84 10.58
N TYR A 182 -9.45 8.86 10.73
CA TYR A 182 -8.77 9.33 11.94
C TYR A 182 -8.13 10.72 11.77
N GLY A 183 -8.35 11.37 10.62
CA GLY A 183 -7.84 12.69 10.28
C GLY A 183 -8.74 13.83 10.71
N LYS A 184 -8.30 15.08 10.44
CA LYS A 184 -9.08 16.30 10.71
C LYS A 184 -10.37 16.37 9.93
N ARG A 185 -10.42 15.76 8.74
CA ARG A 185 -11.56 15.81 7.81
C ARG A 185 -12.47 14.59 7.90
N ARG A 186 -12.41 13.84 9.00
CA ARG A 186 -13.18 12.61 9.22
C ARG A 186 -14.71 12.78 9.12
N ASN A 187 -15.20 13.98 9.35
CA ASN A 187 -16.64 14.31 9.25
C ASN A 187 -17.04 14.75 7.83
N GLY A 188 -16.08 14.94 6.93
CA GLY A 188 -16.31 15.28 5.53
C GLY A 188 -16.43 14.02 4.66
N PRO A 189 -16.70 14.17 3.36
CA PRO A 189 -16.79 13.03 2.45
C PRO A 189 -15.40 12.43 2.16
N PHE A 190 -15.33 11.10 2.03
CA PHE A 190 -14.20 10.38 1.45
C PHE A 190 -14.59 9.91 0.05
N ILE A 191 -14.00 10.52 -0.96
CA ILE A 191 -14.25 10.18 -2.36
C ILE A 191 -13.01 9.51 -2.92
N ALA A 192 -13.16 8.26 -3.37
CA ALA A 192 -12.11 7.50 -4.05
C ALA A 192 -12.39 7.43 -5.55
N ILE A 193 -11.34 7.55 -6.34
CA ILE A 193 -11.38 7.39 -7.79
C ILE A 193 -10.15 6.62 -8.24
N ASN A 194 -10.37 5.56 -9.02
CA ASN A 194 -9.29 4.76 -9.61
C ASN A 194 -9.14 5.15 -11.09
N MET A 195 -7.97 5.71 -11.45
CA MET A 195 -7.71 6.20 -12.80
C MET A 195 -7.64 5.07 -13.83
N ALA A 196 -7.19 3.88 -13.43
CA ALA A 196 -7.10 2.74 -14.34
C ALA A 196 -8.49 2.16 -14.73
N ALA A 197 -9.52 2.41 -13.91
CA ALA A 197 -10.88 1.91 -14.16
C ALA A 197 -11.73 2.83 -15.06
N ILE A 198 -11.20 3.99 -15.46
CA ILE A 198 -11.95 5.00 -16.24
C ILE A 198 -11.31 5.15 -17.62
N PRO A 199 -12.08 5.19 -18.71
CA PRO A 199 -11.56 5.55 -20.02
C PRO A 199 -10.84 6.90 -19.97
N ARG A 200 -9.66 6.98 -20.59
CA ARG A 200 -8.77 8.15 -20.49
C ARG A 200 -9.46 9.46 -20.87
N GLU A 201 -10.35 9.43 -21.88
CA GLU A 201 -11.09 10.57 -22.38
C GLU A 201 -12.13 11.12 -21.39
N LEU A 202 -12.55 10.29 -20.41
CA LEU A 202 -13.54 10.65 -19.41
C LEU A 202 -12.94 11.08 -18.07
N ILE A 203 -11.66 10.84 -17.83
CA ILE A 203 -10.99 11.14 -16.55
C ILE A 203 -11.13 12.62 -16.17
N GLU A 204 -10.96 13.54 -17.12
CA GLU A 204 -11.15 14.97 -16.84
C GLU A 204 -12.59 15.30 -16.44
N ALA A 205 -13.58 14.77 -17.16
CA ALA A 205 -14.98 15.00 -16.88
C ALA A 205 -15.42 14.40 -15.54
N GLU A 206 -14.89 13.22 -15.18
CA GLU A 206 -15.14 12.60 -13.87
C GLU A 206 -14.51 13.40 -12.73
N LEU A 207 -13.26 13.86 -12.87
CA LEU A 207 -12.56 14.61 -11.83
C LEU A 207 -13.15 16.00 -11.60
N PHE A 208 -13.30 16.78 -12.68
CA PHE A 208 -13.61 18.22 -12.61
C PHE A 208 -15.07 18.54 -12.91
N GLY A 209 -15.87 17.55 -13.35
CA GLY A 209 -17.22 17.76 -13.83
C GLY A 209 -17.26 18.37 -15.24
N HIS A 210 -18.44 18.43 -15.82
CA HIS A 210 -18.63 18.96 -17.17
C HIS A 210 -19.91 19.77 -17.31
N GLU A 211 -19.85 20.77 -18.20
CA GLU A 211 -21.02 21.54 -18.59
C GLU A 211 -21.81 20.81 -19.70
N LYS A 212 -23.10 21.13 -19.80
CA LYS A 212 -23.93 20.60 -20.88
C LYS A 212 -23.34 20.95 -22.24
N GLY A 213 -23.17 19.94 -23.14
CA GLY A 213 -22.67 20.11 -24.49
C GLY A 213 -21.13 20.20 -24.60
N SER A 214 -20.38 19.93 -23.56
CA SER A 214 -18.90 20.00 -23.58
C SER A 214 -18.24 18.89 -24.41
N PHE A 215 -18.91 17.75 -24.58
CA PHE A 215 -18.49 16.65 -25.49
C PHE A 215 -19.71 15.87 -26.00
N THR A 216 -19.49 14.99 -26.98
CA THR A 216 -20.55 14.12 -27.54
C THR A 216 -21.06 13.17 -26.46
N GLY A 217 -22.30 13.41 -25.96
CA GLY A 217 -22.89 12.66 -24.85
C GLY A 217 -23.15 13.49 -23.58
N ALA A 218 -22.63 14.70 -23.46
CA ALA A 218 -22.86 15.60 -22.32
C ALA A 218 -24.28 16.24 -22.40
N GLN A 219 -25.31 15.46 -22.07
CA GLN A 219 -26.71 15.92 -22.15
C GLN A 219 -27.10 16.89 -21.02
N ALA A 220 -26.43 16.79 -19.84
CA ALA A 220 -26.65 17.64 -18.69
C ALA A 220 -25.29 18.01 -18.05
N ARG A 221 -25.29 19.02 -17.15
CA ARG A 221 -24.16 19.29 -16.26
C ARG A 221 -23.99 18.12 -15.29
N SER A 222 -22.76 17.70 -15.04
CA SER A 222 -22.44 16.71 -14.00
C SER A 222 -21.39 17.25 -13.06
N ALA A 223 -21.59 17.01 -11.75
CA ALA A 223 -20.65 17.34 -10.69
C ALA A 223 -19.45 16.41 -10.74
N GLY A 224 -18.23 16.96 -10.68
CA GLY A 224 -16.99 16.19 -10.65
C GLY A 224 -16.67 15.66 -9.24
N ARG A 225 -15.63 14.81 -9.15
CA ARG A 225 -15.17 14.25 -7.86
C ARG A 225 -14.62 15.32 -6.92
N PHE A 226 -14.05 16.41 -7.43
CA PHE A 226 -13.64 17.54 -6.61
C PHE A 226 -14.83 18.21 -5.91
N GLU A 227 -15.94 18.44 -6.61
CA GLU A 227 -17.16 18.99 -6.03
C GLU A 227 -17.76 18.05 -4.98
N GLN A 228 -17.76 16.74 -5.25
CA GLN A 228 -18.24 15.71 -4.29
C GLN A 228 -17.37 15.58 -3.03
N ALA A 229 -16.06 15.87 -3.15
CA ALA A 229 -15.09 15.75 -2.06
C ALA A 229 -14.94 17.03 -1.23
N GLU A 230 -15.74 18.08 -1.52
CA GLU A 230 -15.59 19.39 -0.88
C GLU A 230 -15.67 19.28 0.66
N GLY A 231 -14.76 19.92 1.37
CA GLY A 231 -14.58 19.84 2.82
C GLY A 231 -14.04 18.50 3.34
N GLY A 232 -13.78 17.53 2.45
CA GLY A 232 -13.37 16.17 2.77
C GLY A 232 -12.01 15.76 2.20
N THR A 233 -11.93 14.52 1.72
CA THR A 233 -10.70 13.92 1.17
C THR A 233 -10.98 13.27 -0.18
N LEU A 234 -10.15 13.59 -1.16
CA LEU A 234 -10.14 12.95 -2.48
C LEU A 234 -8.94 11.99 -2.56
N PHE A 235 -9.24 10.71 -2.74
CA PHE A 235 -8.24 9.67 -2.95
C PHE A 235 -8.12 9.36 -4.44
N LEU A 236 -6.94 9.61 -5.00
CA LEU A 236 -6.58 9.39 -6.39
C LEU A 236 -5.76 8.10 -6.50
N ASP A 237 -6.42 6.98 -6.79
CA ASP A 237 -5.73 5.70 -6.96
C ASP A 237 -5.22 5.55 -8.40
N GLU A 238 -4.07 4.88 -8.53
CA GLU A 238 -3.34 4.64 -9.77
C GLU A 238 -3.08 5.95 -10.56
N ILE A 239 -2.56 6.98 -9.86
CA ILE A 239 -2.30 8.32 -10.41
C ILE A 239 -1.38 8.29 -11.65
N GLY A 240 -0.55 7.25 -11.79
CA GLY A 240 0.34 7.05 -12.94
C GLY A 240 -0.39 6.79 -14.26
N ASP A 241 -1.69 6.50 -14.22
CA ASP A 241 -2.53 6.30 -15.42
C ASP A 241 -3.28 7.56 -15.86
N MET A 242 -3.12 8.68 -15.12
CA MET A 242 -3.77 9.94 -15.44
C MET A 242 -3.23 10.55 -16.75
N PRO A 243 -4.09 10.98 -17.69
CA PRO A 243 -3.68 11.68 -18.92
C PRO A 243 -3.01 13.02 -18.63
N MET A 244 -2.13 13.47 -19.54
CA MET A 244 -1.34 14.71 -19.39
C MET A 244 -2.20 15.96 -19.23
N GLU A 245 -3.36 16.01 -19.88
CA GLU A 245 -4.34 17.09 -19.78
C GLU A 245 -4.90 17.17 -18.35
N ALA A 246 -5.32 16.05 -17.78
CA ALA A 246 -5.83 15.97 -16.43
C ALA A 246 -4.72 16.27 -15.39
N GLN A 247 -3.48 15.83 -15.63
CA GLN A 247 -2.33 16.18 -14.79
C GLN A 247 -2.11 17.70 -14.73
N THR A 248 -2.25 18.39 -15.86
CA THR A 248 -2.09 19.86 -15.93
C THR A 248 -3.18 20.57 -15.13
N ARG A 249 -4.43 20.08 -15.17
CA ARG A 249 -5.51 20.65 -14.36
C ARG A 249 -5.34 20.36 -12.87
N LEU A 250 -4.96 19.13 -12.52
CA LEU A 250 -4.68 18.75 -11.12
C LEU A 250 -3.58 19.61 -10.52
N LEU A 251 -2.52 19.89 -11.29
CA LEU A 251 -1.45 20.79 -10.84
C LEU A 251 -1.98 22.18 -10.49
N ARG A 252 -2.88 22.74 -11.30
CA ARG A 252 -3.51 24.05 -11.01
C ARG A 252 -4.32 23.99 -9.71
N VAL A 253 -5.08 22.93 -9.49
CA VAL A 253 -5.81 22.74 -8.21
C VAL A 253 -4.87 22.74 -7.02
N LEU A 254 -3.77 21.98 -7.10
CA LEU A 254 -2.77 21.91 -6.02
C LEU A 254 -2.01 23.22 -5.77
N GLN A 255 -1.93 24.11 -6.78
CA GLN A 255 -1.23 25.40 -6.70
C GLN A 255 -2.14 26.54 -6.28
N GLN A 256 -3.35 26.60 -6.84
CA GLN A 256 -4.25 27.75 -6.75
C GLN A 256 -5.46 27.48 -5.84
N GLY A 257 -5.76 26.22 -5.53
CA GLY A 257 -6.95 25.85 -4.75
C GLY A 257 -8.26 26.05 -5.52
N GLU A 258 -8.20 26.03 -6.87
CA GLU A 258 -9.37 26.23 -7.71
C GLU A 258 -9.29 25.42 -9.01
N TYR A 259 -10.43 25.09 -9.58
CA TYR A 259 -10.57 24.38 -10.86
C TYR A 259 -11.70 24.95 -11.71
N THR A 260 -11.77 24.52 -12.96
CA THR A 260 -12.91 24.79 -13.86
C THR A 260 -13.50 23.48 -14.35
N THR A 261 -14.82 23.41 -14.54
CA THR A 261 -15.49 22.28 -15.20
C THR A 261 -15.04 22.15 -16.67
N VAL A 262 -15.18 20.95 -17.24
CA VAL A 262 -14.90 20.75 -18.67
C VAL A 262 -15.95 21.52 -19.48
N GLY A 263 -15.50 22.42 -20.36
CA GLY A 263 -16.36 23.35 -21.09
C GLY A 263 -16.78 24.60 -20.30
N GLY A 264 -16.51 24.66 -18.99
CA GLY A 264 -16.79 25.82 -18.15
C GLY A 264 -15.67 26.88 -18.18
N ARG A 265 -16.02 28.12 -17.81
CA ARG A 265 -15.08 29.27 -17.73
C ARG A 265 -14.94 29.83 -16.32
N THR A 266 -15.82 29.43 -15.41
CA THR A 266 -15.84 29.97 -14.04
C THR A 266 -14.89 29.14 -13.17
N ALA A 267 -13.97 29.82 -12.47
CA ALA A 267 -13.12 29.17 -11.48
C ALA A 267 -13.94 28.84 -10.22
N ILE A 268 -13.82 27.62 -9.76
CA ILE A 268 -14.49 27.07 -8.57
C ILE A 268 -13.40 26.81 -7.53
N LYS A 269 -13.48 27.46 -6.39
CA LYS A 269 -12.59 27.19 -5.24
C LYS A 269 -12.90 25.83 -4.64
N THR A 270 -11.88 25.16 -4.17
CA THR A 270 -12.03 23.87 -3.51
C THR A 270 -11.17 23.76 -2.27
N ASP A 271 -11.74 23.17 -1.22
CA ASP A 271 -11.07 22.84 0.03
C ASP A 271 -11.09 21.32 0.23
N VAL A 272 -10.20 20.62 -0.48
CA VAL A 272 -10.12 19.15 -0.50
C VAL A 272 -8.72 18.71 -0.12
N ARG A 273 -8.61 17.75 0.83
CA ARG A 273 -7.36 17.05 1.09
C ARG A 273 -7.11 16.01 0.00
N ILE A 274 -5.93 16.02 -0.61
CA ILE A 274 -5.58 15.05 -1.66
C ILE A 274 -4.65 13.99 -1.10
N ILE A 275 -5.00 12.72 -1.35
CA ILE A 275 -4.17 11.55 -1.14
C ILE A 275 -4.05 10.84 -2.48
N ALA A 276 -2.82 10.63 -2.97
CA ALA A 276 -2.56 9.94 -4.23
C ALA A 276 -1.89 8.59 -3.99
N ALA A 277 -2.18 7.61 -4.85
CA ALA A 277 -1.53 6.31 -4.80
C ALA A 277 -1.08 5.85 -6.19
N SER A 278 0.01 5.06 -6.24
CA SER A 278 0.50 4.43 -7.46
C SER A 278 1.19 3.09 -7.16
N ASN A 279 1.00 2.13 -8.05
CA ASN A 279 1.78 0.90 -8.12
C ASN A 279 2.97 1.03 -9.08
N LYS A 280 3.03 2.09 -9.92
CA LYS A 280 4.08 2.37 -10.88
C LYS A 280 5.12 3.31 -10.29
N ASP A 281 6.37 3.14 -10.72
CA ASP A 281 7.41 4.13 -10.41
C ASP A 281 7.18 5.40 -11.25
N LEU A 282 6.71 6.46 -10.61
CA LEU A 282 6.44 7.73 -11.29
C LEU A 282 7.70 8.37 -11.86
N ARG A 283 8.90 8.09 -11.35
CA ARG A 283 10.15 8.61 -11.88
C ARG A 283 10.43 8.02 -13.27
N ILE A 284 10.12 6.74 -13.47
CA ILE A 284 10.20 6.10 -14.79
C ILE A 284 9.22 6.78 -15.76
N LEU A 285 7.99 7.02 -15.34
CA LEU A 285 6.98 7.71 -16.17
C LEU A 285 7.38 9.15 -16.51
N ILE A 286 8.04 9.87 -15.59
CA ILE A 286 8.59 11.21 -15.84
C ILE A 286 9.65 11.13 -16.94
N ASN A 287 10.60 10.21 -16.85
CA ASN A 287 11.64 10.02 -17.87
C ASN A 287 11.07 9.64 -19.25
N GLN A 288 9.93 8.97 -19.27
CA GLN A 288 9.20 8.61 -20.51
C GLN A 288 8.30 9.75 -21.04
N GLY A 289 8.19 10.86 -20.33
CA GLY A 289 7.29 11.98 -20.70
C GLY A 289 5.80 11.67 -20.48
N LEU A 290 5.47 10.62 -19.73
CA LEU A 290 4.10 10.20 -19.44
C LEU A 290 3.55 10.78 -18.13
N PHE A 291 4.41 11.35 -17.28
CA PHE A 291 4.03 12.03 -16.05
C PHE A 291 4.82 13.32 -15.88
N ARG A 292 4.18 14.37 -15.39
CA ARG A 292 4.81 15.69 -15.21
C ARG A 292 5.63 15.72 -13.93
N GLU A 293 6.85 16.21 -14.02
CA GLU A 293 7.75 16.37 -12.87
C GLU A 293 7.23 17.38 -11.85
N ASP A 294 6.65 18.50 -12.30
CA ASP A 294 6.10 19.55 -11.42
C ASP A 294 4.91 19.04 -10.59
N LEU A 295 4.04 18.20 -11.18
CA LEU A 295 2.96 17.55 -10.46
C LEU A 295 3.50 16.53 -9.45
N PHE A 296 4.51 15.76 -9.81
CA PHE A 296 5.14 14.81 -8.88
C PHE A 296 5.61 15.51 -7.60
N PHE A 297 6.35 16.62 -7.69
CA PHE A 297 6.82 17.33 -6.50
C PHE A 297 5.68 17.93 -5.65
N ARG A 298 4.54 18.24 -6.24
CA ARG A 298 3.37 18.74 -5.51
C ARG A 298 2.57 17.64 -4.83
N LEU A 299 2.53 16.44 -5.40
CA LEU A 299 1.89 15.27 -4.80
C LEU A 299 2.78 14.60 -3.74
N ASN A 300 4.07 14.53 -3.99
CA ASN A 300 5.04 13.81 -3.16
C ASN A 300 5.56 14.65 -1.98
N VAL A 301 4.64 15.33 -1.25
CA VAL A 301 5.00 16.11 -0.05
C VAL A 301 5.36 15.17 1.08
N VAL A 302 4.55 14.14 1.31
CA VAL A 302 4.85 13.08 2.27
C VAL A 302 4.75 11.73 1.56
N PRO A 303 5.90 11.11 1.23
CA PRO A 303 5.90 9.78 0.64
C PRO A 303 5.68 8.70 1.71
N ILE A 304 4.80 7.75 1.41
CA ILE A 304 4.60 6.51 2.18
C ILE A 304 4.81 5.34 1.23
N ARG A 305 5.77 4.47 1.53
CA ARG A 305 5.97 3.22 0.79
C ARG A 305 5.37 2.07 1.57
N LEU A 306 4.33 1.43 1.02
CA LEU A 306 3.79 0.20 1.55
C LEU A 306 4.65 -0.99 1.12
N PRO A 307 5.13 -1.82 2.07
CA PRO A 307 5.93 -2.98 1.75
C PRO A 307 5.07 -4.04 1.06
N ALA A 308 5.67 -4.78 0.12
CA ALA A 308 5.07 -5.97 -0.44
C ALA A 308 4.91 -7.04 0.66
N LEU A 309 3.96 -7.98 0.48
CA LEU A 309 3.67 -8.98 1.51
C LEU A 309 4.89 -9.88 1.80
N ARG A 310 5.73 -10.17 0.81
CA ARG A 310 7.00 -10.88 0.97
C ARG A 310 8.03 -10.14 1.84
N GLU A 311 7.96 -8.81 1.93
CA GLU A 311 8.82 -7.98 2.80
C GLU A 311 8.33 -7.95 4.25
N ARG A 312 7.11 -8.46 4.51
CA ARG A 312 6.45 -8.55 5.82
C ARG A 312 5.82 -9.91 6.07
N SER A 313 6.52 -10.98 5.70
CA SER A 313 6.01 -12.36 5.85
C SER A 313 5.63 -12.74 7.29
N GLU A 314 6.16 -12.02 8.29
CA GLU A 314 5.79 -12.16 9.70
C GLU A 314 4.33 -11.79 9.98
N ASP A 315 3.71 -10.96 9.12
CA ASP A 315 2.31 -10.53 9.26
C ASP A 315 1.32 -11.55 8.70
N ILE A 316 1.78 -12.51 7.88
CA ILE A 316 0.92 -13.49 7.19
C ILE A 316 0.03 -14.27 8.17
N PRO A 317 0.52 -14.76 9.32
CA PRO A 317 -0.35 -15.48 10.28
C PRO A 317 -1.48 -14.61 10.85
N ASP A 318 -1.22 -13.34 11.08
CA ASP A 318 -2.20 -12.41 11.63
C ASP A 318 -3.24 -12.02 10.58
N LEU A 319 -2.82 -11.81 9.32
CA LEU A 319 -3.69 -11.58 8.18
C LEU A 319 -4.61 -12.78 7.93
N ILE A 320 -4.08 -14.00 7.94
CA ILE A 320 -4.88 -15.22 7.78
C ILE A 320 -5.93 -15.33 8.88
N ARG A 321 -5.56 -15.12 10.14
CA ARG A 321 -6.52 -15.15 11.26
C ARG A 321 -7.64 -14.11 11.07
N HIS A 322 -7.28 -12.93 10.62
CA HIS A 322 -8.25 -11.88 10.34
C HIS A 322 -9.22 -12.28 9.22
N PHE A 323 -8.70 -12.76 8.08
CA PHE A 323 -9.54 -13.16 6.95
C PHE A 323 -10.42 -14.38 7.27
N MET A 324 -9.92 -15.33 8.07
CA MET A 324 -10.73 -16.44 8.57
C MET A 324 -11.88 -15.92 9.45
N ALA A 325 -11.59 -15.04 10.41
CA ALA A 325 -12.62 -14.45 11.27
C ALA A 325 -13.64 -13.61 10.49
N LEU A 326 -13.22 -12.96 9.40
CA LEU A 326 -14.11 -12.23 8.51
C LEU A 326 -15.00 -13.21 7.72
N GLY A 327 -14.42 -14.30 7.18
CA GLY A 327 -15.16 -15.34 6.50
C GLY A 327 -16.20 -16.02 7.39
N GLU A 328 -15.90 -16.28 8.66
CA GLU A 328 -16.87 -16.81 9.63
C GLU A 328 -18.06 -15.88 9.84
N LYS A 329 -17.83 -14.55 9.87
CA LYS A 329 -18.93 -13.56 9.91
C LYS A 329 -19.79 -13.57 8.64
N ASP A 330 -19.17 -13.87 7.50
CA ASP A 330 -19.84 -14.03 6.21
C ASP A 330 -20.51 -15.42 6.05
N GLY A 331 -20.47 -16.27 7.09
CA GLY A 331 -21.11 -17.60 7.12
C GLY A 331 -20.25 -18.74 6.57
N LEU A 332 -18.96 -18.51 6.32
CA LEU A 332 -18.05 -19.57 5.91
C LEU A 332 -17.64 -20.43 7.12
N PRO A 333 -17.39 -21.75 6.92
CA PRO A 333 -17.00 -22.63 8.02
C PRO A 333 -15.61 -22.26 8.56
N PRO A 334 -15.40 -22.36 9.89
CA PRO A 334 -14.11 -22.09 10.50
C PRO A 334 -13.04 -23.09 10.00
N LYS A 335 -11.83 -22.59 9.74
CA LYS A 335 -10.71 -23.38 9.26
C LYS A 335 -9.47 -23.14 10.13
N ARG A 336 -8.60 -24.15 10.19
CA ARG A 336 -7.28 -24.08 10.82
C ARG A 336 -6.22 -24.41 9.78
N ILE A 337 -5.16 -23.60 9.72
CA ILE A 337 -4.00 -23.86 8.87
C ILE A 337 -2.95 -24.59 9.70
N GLU A 338 -2.46 -25.71 9.21
CA GLU A 338 -1.41 -26.48 9.85
C GLU A 338 -0.07 -25.70 9.85
N PRO A 339 0.83 -25.93 10.83
CA PRO A 339 2.11 -25.22 10.91
C PRO A 339 2.96 -25.33 9.63
N ALA A 340 3.04 -26.53 9.03
CA ALA A 340 3.77 -26.76 7.77
C ALA A 340 3.18 -25.93 6.61
N ALA A 341 1.85 -25.94 6.47
CA ALA A 341 1.13 -25.13 5.49
C ALA A 341 1.36 -23.62 5.70
N LEU A 342 1.41 -23.17 6.97
CA LEU A 342 1.70 -21.77 7.30
C LEU A 342 3.13 -21.36 6.91
N ASP A 343 4.11 -22.24 7.11
CA ASP A 343 5.50 -21.97 6.73
C ASP A 343 5.67 -21.90 5.19
N LEU A 344 4.90 -22.70 4.44
CA LEU A 344 4.84 -22.59 2.98
C LEU A 344 4.26 -21.23 2.56
N LEU A 345 3.16 -20.79 3.15
CA LEU A 345 2.54 -19.48 2.88
C LEU A 345 3.49 -18.32 3.19
N LYS A 346 4.33 -18.40 4.22
CA LYS A 346 5.34 -17.37 4.54
C LYS A 346 6.46 -17.27 3.50
N ARG A 347 6.78 -18.38 2.82
CA ARG A 347 7.85 -18.44 1.79
C ARG A 347 7.37 -18.06 0.40
N TYR A 348 6.08 -18.08 0.17
CA TYR A 348 5.51 -17.74 -1.14
C TYR A 348 5.70 -16.26 -1.48
N ARG A 349 5.85 -15.94 -2.76
CA ARG A 349 6.20 -14.58 -3.23
C ARG A 349 5.06 -13.58 -3.19
N TRP A 350 3.81 -14.02 -3.21
CA TRP A 350 2.60 -13.19 -3.18
C TRP A 350 2.60 -12.07 -4.23
N PRO A 351 2.59 -12.35 -5.54
CA PRO A 351 2.57 -11.31 -6.57
C PRO A 351 1.34 -10.40 -6.47
N GLY A 352 0.19 -10.90 -6.03
CA GLY A 352 -1.02 -10.12 -5.73
C GLY A 352 -1.14 -9.64 -4.28
N ASN A 353 -0.06 -9.79 -3.48
CA ASN A 353 0.06 -9.31 -2.11
C ASN A 353 -1.11 -9.75 -1.18
N VAL A 354 -1.63 -8.84 -0.37
CA VAL A 354 -2.69 -9.12 0.62
C VAL A 354 -4.00 -9.52 -0.05
N ARG A 355 -4.31 -8.95 -1.23
CA ARG A 355 -5.52 -9.31 -1.99
C ARG A 355 -5.49 -10.77 -2.45
N GLU A 356 -4.34 -11.26 -2.88
CA GLU A 356 -4.15 -12.66 -3.26
C GLU A 356 -4.29 -13.59 -2.05
N LEU A 357 -3.67 -13.23 -0.92
CA LEU A 357 -3.80 -13.97 0.33
C LEU A 357 -5.26 -14.02 0.82
N GLU A 358 -5.99 -12.91 0.79
CA GLU A 358 -7.41 -12.86 1.15
C GLU A 358 -8.23 -13.78 0.27
N ASN A 359 -8.03 -13.74 -1.06
CA ASN A 359 -8.72 -14.59 -2.01
C ASN A 359 -8.42 -16.07 -1.77
N LEU A 360 -7.16 -16.42 -1.49
CA LEU A 360 -6.79 -17.79 -1.15
C LEU A 360 -7.50 -18.25 0.12
N VAL A 361 -7.46 -17.47 1.19
CA VAL A 361 -8.10 -17.82 2.47
C VAL A 361 -9.62 -17.99 2.30
N ARG A 362 -10.30 -17.12 1.57
CA ARG A 362 -11.72 -17.24 1.27
C ARG A 362 -12.02 -18.50 0.44
N ARG A 363 -11.18 -18.82 -0.54
CA ARG A 363 -11.31 -20.01 -1.39
C ARG A 363 -11.12 -21.30 -0.57
N LEU A 364 -10.11 -21.32 0.31
CA LEU A 364 -9.90 -22.44 1.24
C LEU A 364 -11.10 -22.67 2.16
N ALA A 365 -11.67 -21.59 2.70
CA ALA A 365 -12.85 -21.68 3.56
C ALA A 365 -14.10 -22.18 2.80
N ALA A 366 -14.28 -21.77 1.54
CA ALA A 366 -15.48 -22.08 0.77
C ALA A 366 -15.45 -23.46 0.10
N LEU A 367 -14.30 -23.89 -0.42
CA LEU A 367 -14.23 -25.08 -1.30
C LEU A 367 -13.81 -26.36 -0.59
N TYR A 368 -13.07 -26.27 0.51
CA TYR A 368 -12.56 -27.46 1.19
C TYR A 368 -13.45 -27.85 2.37
N PRO A 369 -13.93 -29.11 2.44
CA PRO A 369 -14.78 -29.55 3.55
C PRO A 369 -13.98 -29.78 4.85
N GLN A 370 -12.66 -30.03 4.77
CA GLN A 370 -11.80 -30.32 5.92
C GLN A 370 -11.68 -29.09 6.84
N GLU A 371 -11.75 -29.30 8.14
CA GLU A 371 -11.54 -28.25 9.15
C GLU A 371 -10.07 -27.82 9.24
N SER A 372 -9.13 -28.77 9.03
CA SER A 372 -7.69 -28.51 9.00
C SER A 372 -7.16 -28.49 7.57
N ILE A 373 -6.43 -27.44 7.21
CA ILE A 373 -5.82 -27.22 5.90
C ILE A 373 -4.36 -27.66 5.97
N ALA A 374 -4.05 -28.78 5.31
CA ALA A 374 -2.72 -29.36 5.24
C ALA A 374 -1.85 -28.67 4.17
N GLU A 375 -0.52 -28.87 4.24
CA GLU A 375 0.45 -28.35 3.29
C GLU A 375 0.15 -28.70 1.84
N SER A 376 -0.24 -29.98 1.58
CA SER A 376 -0.57 -30.45 0.22
C SER A 376 -1.75 -29.71 -0.44
N ILE A 377 -2.70 -29.21 0.36
CA ILE A 377 -3.81 -28.41 -0.15
C ILE A 377 -3.29 -27.04 -0.57
N ILE A 378 -2.40 -26.42 0.23
CA ILE A 378 -1.81 -25.15 -0.09
C ILE A 378 -0.92 -25.23 -1.33
N GLU A 379 -0.11 -26.29 -1.46
CA GLU A 379 0.70 -26.54 -2.66
C GLU A 379 -0.18 -26.61 -3.91
N ALA A 380 -1.25 -27.41 -3.86
CA ALA A 380 -2.19 -27.55 -4.98
C ALA A 380 -2.87 -26.21 -5.36
N GLU A 381 -3.16 -25.34 -4.39
CA GLU A 381 -3.76 -24.02 -4.62
C GLU A 381 -2.78 -22.99 -5.17
N LEU A 382 -1.51 -23.05 -4.74
CA LEU A 382 -0.46 -22.13 -5.19
C LEU A 382 0.13 -22.53 -6.55
N ASP A 383 0.10 -23.82 -6.91
CA ASP A 383 0.54 -24.32 -8.23
C ASP A 383 -0.52 -24.08 -9.33
N GLN A 384 -1.76 -23.78 -8.97
CA GLN A 384 -2.76 -23.38 -9.94
C GLN A 384 -2.45 -21.99 -10.48
N PRO A 385 -2.35 -21.80 -11.81
CA PRO A 385 -2.30 -20.45 -12.36
C PRO A 385 -3.56 -19.69 -11.88
N PRO A 386 -3.44 -18.41 -11.48
CA PRO A 386 -4.53 -17.65 -10.91
C PRO A 386 -5.75 -17.70 -11.85
N ILE A 387 -6.86 -18.24 -11.36
CA ILE A 387 -8.14 -18.40 -12.11
C ILE A 387 -8.70 -17.04 -12.57
N ASN A 388 -8.15 -15.92 -12.11
CA ASN A 388 -8.57 -14.58 -12.43
C ASN A 388 -8.01 -14.00 -13.74
N SER A 389 -7.50 -14.79 -14.66
CA SER A 389 -7.18 -14.32 -16.02
C SER A 389 -8.34 -14.45 -17.03
N SER A 390 -9.57 -14.78 -16.59
CA SER A 390 -10.67 -15.03 -17.55
C SER A 390 -12.05 -14.48 -17.21
N VAL A 391 -12.19 -13.43 -16.33
CA VAL A 391 -13.46 -12.69 -16.28
C VAL A 391 -13.18 -11.19 -16.07
N GLY A 392 -13.24 -10.42 -17.13
CA GLY A 392 -13.65 -9.02 -17.28
C GLY A 392 -12.91 -7.98 -16.44
N ASP A 393 -11.88 -7.37 -16.94
CA ASP A 393 -11.76 -6.00 -17.43
C ASP A 393 -10.29 -5.71 -17.75
N GLY A 394 -10.03 -5.33 -19.00
CA GLY A 394 -8.81 -4.65 -19.40
C GLY A 394 -7.51 -5.34 -18.98
N ALA A 395 -7.37 -6.65 -19.21
CA ALA A 395 -6.07 -7.28 -19.24
C ALA A 395 -5.27 -6.55 -20.31
N GLY A 396 -4.35 -5.72 -19.91
CA GLY A 396 -3.23 -5.41 -20.78
C GLY A 396 -2.72 -6.76 -21.24
N GLU A 397 -3.09 -7.17 -22.46
CA GLU A 397 -2.51 -8.31 -23.12
C GLU A 397 -1.01 -8.19 -22.90
N GLU A 398 -0.43 -9.22 -22.22
CA GLU A 398 1.01 -9.29 -22.15
C GLU A 398 1.49 -9.22 -23.60
N THR A 399 2.10 -8.11 -23.97
CA THR A 399 2.54 -7.94 -25.34
C THR A 399 3.53 -9.05 -25.64
N LEU A 400 3.52 -9.56 -26.87
CA LEU A 400 4.51 -10.54 -27.34
C LEU A 400 5.94 -10.07 -26.98
N GLN A 401 6.17 -8.77 -26.98
CA GLN A 401 7.43 -8.15 -26.57
C GLN A 401 7.72 -8.42 -25.09
N ALA A 402 6.79 -8.22 -24.19
CA ALA A 402 7.00 -8.46 -22.75
C ALA A 402 7.24 -9.95 -22.44
N ALA A 403 6.55 -10.85 -23.14
CA ALA A 403 6.77 -12.29 -23.03
C ALA A 403 8.17 -12.69 -23.52
N VAL A 404 8.61 -12.13 -24.63
CA VAL A 404 9.97 -12.37 -25.18
C VAL A 404 11.05 -11.77 -24.27
N GLU A 405 10.86 -10.56 -23.74
CA GLU A 405 11.80 -9.93 -22.81
C GLU A 405 11.98 -10.79 -21.55
N ARG A 406 10.90 -11.28 -20.96
CA ARG A 406 10.95 -12.18 -19.79
C ARG A 406 11.71 -13.45 -20.12
N HIS A 407 11.37 -14.11 -21.22
CA HIS A 407 12.05 -15.34 -21.65
C HIS A 407 13.55 -15.12 -21.87
N LEU A 408 13.94 -13.98 -22.45
CA LEU A 408 15.36 -13.62 -22.62
C LEU A 408 16.06 -13.38 -21.30
N VAL A 409 15.42 -12.69 -20.33
CA VAL A 409 15.99 -12.47 -19.00
C VAL A 409 16.24 -13.79 -18.28
N ASP A 410 15.27 -14.73 -18.33
CA ASP A 410 15.43 -16.04 -17.72
C ASP A 410 16.51 -16.86 -18.43
N TYR A 411 16.54 -16.83 -19.77
CA TYR A 411 17.55 -17.50 -20.57
C TYR A 411 18.97 -17.00 -20.26
N PHE A 412 19.19 -15.68 -20.15
CA PHE A 412 20.51 -15.14 -19.78
C PHE A 412 20.87 -15.44 -18.33
N ARG A 413 19.91 -15.55 -17.43
CA ARG A 413 20.15 -15.92 -16.02
C ARG A 413 20.69 -17.35 -15.88
N ASP A 414 20.26 -18.27 -16.72
CA ASP A 414 20.73 -19.67 -16.70
C ASP A 414 22.22 -19.80 -17.03
N PHE A 415 22.81 -18.82 -17.73
CA PHE A 415 24.24 -18.78 -18.03
C PHE A 415 25.09 -18.03 -17.00
N GLY A 416 24.46 -17.38 -15.99
CA GLY A 416 25.16 -16.65 -14.93
C GLY A 416 26.04 -15.51 -15.47
N GLU A 417 27.35 -15.58 -15.23
CA GLU A 417 28.34 -14.60 -15.74
C GLU A 417 28.86 -14.94 -17.13
N ASP A 418 28.59 -16.13 -17.67
CA ASP A 418 29.04 -16.55 -19.01
C ASP A 418 28.06 -16.05 -20.10
N LEU A 419 28.62 -15.84 -21.31
CA LEU A 419 27.80 -15.46 -22.45
C LEU A 419 27.18 -16.70 -23.11
N PRO A 420 25.90 -16.62 -23.56
CA PRO A 420 25.29 -17.70 -24.32
C PRO A 420 26.06 -18.03 -25.60
N PRO A 421 25.98 -19.28 -26.09
CA PRO A 421 26.65 -19.68 -27.32
C PRO A 421 26.18 -18.86 -28.52
N PRO A 422 27.05 -18.60 -29.54
CA PRO A 422 26.69 -17.81 -30.71
C PRO A 422 25.52 -18.40 -31.49
N GLY A 423 24.73 -17.54 -32.14
CA GLY A 423 23.56 -17.95 -32.90
C GLY A 423 22.20 -17.73 -32.17
N LEU A 424 22.23 -17.02 -31.06
CA LEU A 424 21.03 -16.72 -30.24
C LEU A 424 19.90 -16.13 -31.08
N TYR A 425 20.16 -15.18 -31.97
CA TYR A 425 19.17 -14.56 -32.84
C TYR A 425 18.36 -15.61 -33.64
N HIS A 426 19.00 -16.53 -34.31
CA HIS A 426 18.32 -17.55 -35.10
C HIS A 426 17.56 -18.55 -34.25
N ARG A 427 18.01 -18.81 -33.02
CA ARG A 427 17.31 -19.68 -32.06
C ARG A 427 16.02 -19.07 -31.59
N ILE A 428 16.06 -17.85 -31.09
CA ILE A 428 14.87 -17.14 -30.62
C ILE A 428 13.88 -16.88 -31.76
N LEU A 429 14.39 -16.48 -32.95
CA LEU A 429 13.52 -16.28 -34.11
C LEU A 429 12.78 -17.57 -34.50
N ARG A 430 13.44 -18.72 -34.45
CA ARG A 430 12.81 -20.03 -34.70
C ARG A 430 11.72 -20.40 -33.71
N GLU A 431 11.91 -20.09 -32.43
CA GLU A 431 10.92 -20.31 -31.37
C GLU A 431 9.66 -19.46 -31.56
N VAL A 432 9.80 -18.25 -32.10
CA VAL A 432 8.66 -17.37 -32.42
C VAL A 432 8.01 -17.72 -33.76
N GLU A 433 8.81 -18.04 -34.80
CA GLU A 433 8.29 -18.34 -36.14
C GLU A 433 7.48 -19.65 -36.18
N ASN A 434 7.87 -20.67 -35.43
CA ASN A 434 7.19 -21.97 -35.44
C ASN A 434 5.72 -21.86 -34.99
N PRO A 435 5.38 -21.34 -33.79
CA PRO A 435 3.99 -21.21 -33.36
C PRO A 435 3.19 -20.22 -34.27
N LEU A 436 3.82 -19.14 -34.75
CA LEU A 436 3.16 -18.16 -35.61
C LEU A 436 2.73 -18.78 -36.95
N ILE A 437 3.62 -19.50 -37.61
CA ILE A 437 3.34 -20.18 -38.89
C ILE A 437 2.31 -21.32 -38.68
N SER A 438 2.44 -22.07 -37.59
CA SER A 438 1.51 -23.16 -37.25
C SER A 438 0.10 -22.62 -37.01
N ALA A 439 -0.06 -21.53 -36.27
CA ALA A 439 -1.34 -20.86 -36.04
C ALA A 439 -1.96 -20.32 -37.34
N ALA A 440 -1.17 -19.70 -38.21
CA ALA A 440 -1.64 -19.21 -39.50
C ALA A 440 -2.09 -20.33 -40.43
N LEU A 441 -1.38 -21.46 -40.46
CA LEU A 441 -1.76 -22.65 -41.20
C LEU A 441 -3.05 -23.28 -40.64
N ALA A 442 -3.18 -23.39 -39.32
CA ALA A 442 -4.39 -23.89 -38.67
C ALA A 442 -5.61 -23.03 -39.01
N SER A 443 -5.51 -21.69 -38.87
CA SER A 443 -6.58 -20.74 -39.18
C SER A 443 -7.01 -20.78 -40.66
N THR A 444 -6.07 -21.11 -41.58
CA THR A 444 -6.35 -21.23 -43.01
C THR A 444 -6.62 -22.66 -43.47
N ARG A 445 -6.84 -23.61 -42.55
CA ARG A 445 -7.08 -25.05 -42.80
C ARG A 445 -6.02 -25.67 -43.74
N GLY A 446 -4.76 -25.32 -43.50
CA GLY A 446 -3.60 -25.80 -44.29
C GLY A 446 -3.43 -25.16 -45.65
N ASN A 447 -4.19 -24.11 -45.99
CA ASN A 447 -4.05 -23.38 -47.27
C ASN A 447 -2.85 -22.43 -47.22
N GLN A 448 -1.73 -22.86 -47.80
CA GLN A 448 -0.46 -22.11 -47.81
C GLN A 448 -0.52 -20.75 -48.53
N ILE A 449 -1.43 -20.55 -49.49
CA ILE A 449 -1.59 -19.27 -50.20
C ILE A 449 -2.23 -18.27 -49.23
N LYS A 450 -3.36 -18.63 -48.64
CA LYS A 450 -4.04 -17.77 -47.64
C LYS A 450 -3.20 -17.55 -46.39
N ALA A 451 -2.42 -18.55 -45.94
CA ALA A 451 -1.52 -18.38 -44.85
C ALA A 451 -0.36 -17.41 -45.16
N ALA A 452 0.15 -17.43 -46.38
CA ALA A 452 1.17 -16.48 -46.82
C ALA A 452 0.63 -15.04 -46.90
N GLU A 453 -0.59 -14.88 -47.37
CA GLU A 453 -1.30 -13.59 -47.39
C GLU A 453 -1.55 -13.06 -45.98
N LEU A 454 -2.05 -13.92 -45.06
CA LEU A 454 -2.28 -13.59 -43.65
C LEU A 454 -0.97 -13.14 -42.93
N LEU A 455 0.14 -13.82 -43.19
CA LEU A 455 1.43 -13.51 -42.62
C LEU A 455 2.17 -12.36 -43.33
N GLY A 456 1.67 -11.84 -44.44
CA GLY A 456 2.33 -10.81 -45.23
C GLY A 456 3.65 -11.26 -45.87
N VAL A 457 3.84 -12.56 -46.09
CA VAL A 457 5.09 -13.13 -46.66
C VAL A 457 4.86 -13.75 -48.04
N ASN A 458 5.92 -13.86 -48.84
CA ASN A 458 5.84 -14.55 -50.13
C ASN A 458 5.60 -16.05 -49.89
N ARG A 459 4.75 -16.67 -50.74
CA ARG A 459 4.43 -18.10 -50.70
C ARG A 459 5.69 -18.99 -50.71
N ASN A 460 6.70 -18.63 -51.47
CA ASN A 460 7.94 -19.40 -51.54
C ASN A 460 8.74 -19.31 -50.25
N THR A 461 8.73 -18.13 -49.58
CA THR A 461 9.32 -17.89 -48.29
C THR A 461 8.63 -18.76 -47.20
N LEU A 462 7.27 -18.75 -47.21
CA LEU A 462 6.52 -19.60 -46.30
C LEU A 462 6.80 -21.08 -46.48
N ARG A 463 6.87 -21.56 -47.72
CA ARG A 463 7.23 -22.96 -48.02
C ARG A 463 8.64 -23.34 -47.56
N LYS A 464 9.59 -22.42 -47.70
CA LYS A 464 10.97 -22.61 -47.21
C LYS A 464 10.96 -22.73 -45.68
N LYS A 465 10.29 -21.82 -44.99
CA LYS A 465 10.14 -21.81 -43.52
C LYS A 465 9.43 -23.06 -42.96
N ILE A 466 8.37 -23.53 -43.62
CA ILE A 466 7.67 -24.76 -43.24
C ILE A 466 8.62 -25.96 -43.28
N ARG A 467 9.51 -26.04 -44.25
CA ARG A 467 10.51 -27.11 -44.33
C ARG A 467 11.63 -26.96 -43.31
N GLU A 468 12.14 -25.74 -43.10
CA GLU A 468 13.20 -25.45 -42.14
C GLU A 468 12.78 -25.67 -40.68
N LEU A 469 11.48 -25.48 -40.38
CA LEU A 469 10.92 -25.61 -39.04
C LEU A 469 10.20 -26.95 -38.83
N ASP A 470 10.23 -27.84 -39.84
CA ASP A 470 9.55 -29.17 -39.81
C ASP A 470 8.07 -29.14 -39.39
N ILE A 471 7.33 -28.13 -39.87
CA ILE A 471 5.93 -27.93 -39.50
C ILE A 471 5.03 -28.91 -40.27
N GLN A 472 4.30 -29.77 -39.53
CA GLN A 472 3.35 -30.71 -40.11
C GLN A 472 2.05 -29.98 -40.54
N ILE A 473 1.69 -30.12 -41.84
CA ILE A 473 0.48 -29.55 -42.38
C ILE A 473 -0.68 -30.55 -42.22
N ILE A 474 -1.50 -30.35 -41.20
CA ILE A 474 -2.73 -31.15 -41.03
C ILE A 474 -3.75 -30.65 -42.05
N ARG A 475 -3.99 -31.41 -43.12
CA ARG A 475 -5.11 -31.19 -44.04
C ARG A 475 -6.35 -31.82 -43.40
N SER A 476 -7.26 -30.95 -42.90
CA SER A 476 -8.58 -31.44 -42.49
C SER A 476 -9.29 -31.96 -43.75
N ALA A 477 -9.61 -33.24 -43.76
CA ALA A 477 -10.44 -33.85 -44.79
C ALA A 477 -11.81 -33.14 -44.80
N ARG A 478 -12.39 -33.00 -46.03
CA ARG A 478 -13.72 -32.42 -46.32
C ARG A 478 -14.79 -33.07 -45.52
#